data_20c33b39e341f9e2bce7ea5a63005430
#
_entry.id   20c33b39e341f9e2bce7ea5a63005430
#
_cell.length_a   1.000
_cell.length_b   1.000
_cell.length_c   1.000
_cell.angle_alpha   90.00
_cell.angle_beta   90.00
_cell.angle_gamma   90.00
#
_symmetry.space_group_name_H-M   'P 1'
#
loop_
_entity.id
_entity.type
_entity.pdbx_description
1 polymer ?
#
loop_
_entity_poly.entity_id
_entity_poly.type
_entity_poly.pdbx_seq_one_letter_code
_entity_poly.pdbx_strand_id
1 'polypeptide(L)'
;MSTARLMDRPEDLERLGLEAGVLRTWEDGRRDTDEPMHNEVWYFDATADDGTKIVVGFRSKLPSDMGREVSSPNLNINVIVPDGREFVDFIEVDPADAEMADDRCHVRYGRHCVTGNLREYHVAVAPVNGVGVDLRYEALVEPFRPGGTAHVALGA
;
A
#
# COMPACT_ATOMS: atom_id res chain seq x y z
N MET A 1 -20.81 24.49 -1.97
CA MET A 1 -19.61 23.86 -2.58
C MET A 1 -18.76 23.33 -1.45
N SER A 2 -18.49 22.04 -1.38
CA SER A 2 -17.53 21.51 -0.44
C SER A 2 -16.13 21.97 -0.86
N THR A 3 -15.36 22.49 0.09
CA THR A 3 -13.97 22.90 -0.13
C THR A 3 -13.04 21.77 0.31
N ALA A 4 -12.04 21.46 -0.51
CA ALA A 4 -10.95 20.59 -0.12
C ALA A 4 -9.75 21.45 0.33
N ARG A 5 -9.05 21.05 1.38
CA ARG A 5 -7.79 21.65 1.79
C ARG A 5 -6.73 20.61 2.12
N LEU A 6 -5.48 20.94 1.92
CA LEU A 6 -4.38 20.15 2.46
C LEU A 6 -4.36 20.25 3.99
N MET A 7 -4.15 19.12 4.64
CA MET A 7 -3.97 19.05 6.08
C MET A 7 -2.47 19.25 6.40
N ASP A 8 -2.01 20.49 6.42
CA ASP A 8 -0.59 20.88 6.56
C ASP A 8 -0.29 21.75 7.79
N ARG A 9 -1.30 21.99 8.62
CA ARG A 9 -1.20 22.84 9.82
C ARG A 9 -0.76 22.03 11.04
N PRO A 10 -0.20 22.67 12.08
CA PRO A 10 0.18 21.99 13.32
C PRO A 10 -0.95 21.18 13.96
N GLU A 11 -2.17 21.73 13.99
CA GLU A 11 -3.35 21.04 14.52
C GLU A 11 -3.76 19.81 13.71
N ASP A 12 -3.45 19.75 12.41
CA ASP A 12 -3.69 18.60 11.58
C ASP A 12 -2.70 17.47 11.89
N LEU A 13 -1.44 17.83 12.10
CA LEU A 13 -0.40 16.87 12.52
C LEU A 13 -0.76 16.26 13.88
N GLU A 14 -1.12 17.10 14.86
CA GLU A 14 -1.53 16.65 16.19
C GLU A 14 -2.75 15.72 16.12
N ARG A 15 -3.77 16.09 15.34
CA ARG A 15 -4.98 15.27 15.14
C ARG A 15 -4.68 13.88 14.59
N LEU A 16 -3.67 13.75 13.73
CA LEU A 16 -3.27 12.50 13.08
C LEU A 16 -2.15 11.78 13.83
N GLY A 17 -1.67 12.33 14.95
CA GLY A 17 -0.56 11.79 15.72
C GLY A 17 0.78 11.82 14.98
N LEU A 18 0.93 12.76 14.03
CA LEU A 18 2.10 12.88 13.17
C LEU A 18 3.09 13.91 13.72
N GLU A 19 4.37 13.72 13.42
CA GLU A 19 5.45 14.65 13.76
C GLU A 19 5.96 15.33 12.49
N ALA A 20 6.12 16.66 12.56
CA ALA A 20 6.58 17.45 11.41
C ALA A 20 7.99 17.01 10.95
N GLY A 21 8.14 16.68 9.67
CA GLY A 21 9.42 16.28 9.06
C GLY A 21 9.96 14.93 9.50
N VAL A 22 9.22 14.15 10.27
CA VAL A 22 9.61 12.82 10.73
C VAL A 22 8.59 11.79 10.24
N LEU A 23 9.06 10.69 9.68
CA LEU A 23 8.24 9.50 9.41
C LEU A 23 8.59 8.40 10.40
N ARG A 24 7.55 7.77 10.95
CA ARG A 24 7.68 6.63 11.85
C ARG A 24 7.21 5.36 11.14
N THR A 25 7.76 4.22 11.50
CA THR A 25 7.42 2.93 10.87
C THR A 25 5.93 2.57 10.96
N TRP A 26 5.27 3.00 12.03
CA TRP A 26 3.84 2.78 12.21
C TRP A 26 2.98 3.53 11.17
N GLU A 27 3.51 4.61 10.55
CA GLU A 27 2.80 5.35 9.50
C GLU A 27 2.64 4.56 8.20
N ASP A 28 3.42 3.51 8.02
CA ASP A 28 3.36 2.58 6.91
C ASP A 28 2.60 1.28 7.28
N GLY A 29 2.08 1.22 8.49
CA GLY A 29 1.17 0.19 8.96
C GLY A 29 -0.27 0.46 8.56
N ARG A 30 -1.16 -0.49 8.86
CA ARG A 30 -2.60 -0.34 8.64
C ARG A 30 -3.16 0.82 9.47
N ARG A 31 -3.86 1.72 8.82
CA ARG A 31 -4.54 2.89 9.40
C ARG A 31 -6.00 2.63 9.60
N ASP A 32 -6.32 1.54 10.23
CA ASP A 32 -7.67 1.06 10.25
C ASP A 32 -8.68 2.07 10.81
N THR A 33 -9.59 2.43 9.95
CA THR A 33 -10.91 2.86 10.34
C THR A 33 -11.85 1.81 9.78
N ASP A 34 -12.78 1.31 10.59
CA ASP A 34 -13.84 0.41 10.13
C ASP A 34 -14.84 1.13 9.21
N GLU A 35 -14.48 2.31 8.71
CA GLU A 35 -15.33 3.10 7.85
C GLU A 35 -15.55 2.41 6.50
N PRO A 36 -16.81 2.32 6.04
CA PRO A 36 -17.13 1.63 4.78
C PRO A 36 -16.35 2.13 3.57
N MET A 37 -16.00 3.44 3.55
CA MET A 37 -15.24 4.06 2.47
C MET A 37 -13.73 3.97 2.65
N HIS A 38 -13.24 3.35 3.71
CA HIS A 38 -11.80 3.18 3.94
C HIS A 38 -11.22 2.06 3.08
N ASN A 39 -10.10 2.33 2.45
CA ASN A 39 -9.28 1.36 1.72
C ASN A 39 -7.82 1.77 1.81
N GLU A 40 -6.96 0.83 2.11
CA GLU A 40 -5.51 1.01 2.13
C GLU A 40 -4.84 0.23 1.02
N VAL A 41 -3.77 0.80 0.51
CA VAL A 41 -3.00 0.19 -0.57
C VAL A 41 -1.51 0.30 -0.26
N TRP A 42 -0.85 -0.84 -0.13
CA TRP A 42 0.62 -0.94 -0.17
C TRP A 42 1.02 -1.20 -1.62
N TYR A 43 1.56 -0.19 -2.26
CA TYR A 43 1.88 -0.17 -3.68
C TYR A 43 3.38 -0.20 -3.91
N PHE A 44 3.82 -1.09 -4.78
CA PHE A 44 5.23 -1.26 -5.15
C PHE A 44 5.36 -1.37 -6.65
N ASP A 45 6.30 -0.63 -7.21
CA ASP A 45 6.68 -0.76 -8.61
C ASP A 45 8.19 -0.86 -8.77
N ALA A 46 8.62 -1.52 -9.82
CA ALA A 46 10.02 -1.69 -10.16
C ALA A 46 10.24 -1.75 -11.67
N THR A 47 11.41 -1.32 -12.09
CA THR A 47 11.93 -1.57 -13.43
C THR A 47 13.27 -2.26 -13.30
N ALA A 48 13.36 -3.50 -13.78
CA ALA A 48 14.60 -4.27 -13.78
C ALA A 48 15.56 -3.80 -14.90
N ASP A 49 16.84 -4.16 -14.80
CA ASP A 49 17.88 -3.76 -15.74
C ASP A 49 17.64 -4.25 -17.18
N ASP A 50 16.91 -5.34 -17.34
CA ASP A 50 16.49 -5.86 -18.64
C ASP A 50 15.28 -5.12 -19.23
N GLY A 51 14.71 -4.14 -18.51
CA GLY A 51 13.53 -3.38 -18.90
C GLY A 51 12.20 -4.01 -18.48
N THR A 52 12.20 -5.14 -17.76
CA THR A 52 10.99 -5.70 -17.17
C THR A 52 10.39 -4.71 -16.17
N LYS A 53 9.09 -4.47 -16.30
CA LYS A 53 8.33 -3.61 -15.37
C LYS A 53 7.43 -4.46 -14.51
N ILE A 54 7.37 -4.14 -13.23
CA ILE A 54 6.62 -4.90 -12.23
C ILE A 54 5.80 -3.92 -11.40
N VAL A 55 4.53 -4.25 -11.18
CA VAL A 55 3.65 -3.55 -10.24
C VAL A 55 3.00 -4.57 -9.34
N VAL A 56 3.04 -4.32 -8.03
CA VAL A 56 2.35 -5.12 -7.01
C VAL A 56 1.56 -4.18 -6.10
N GLY A 57 0.30 -4.49 -5.86
CA GLY A 57 -0.53 -3.75 -4.92
C GLY A 57 -1.27 -4.69 -3.97
N PHE A 58 -1.01 -4.57 -2.67
CA PHE A 58 -1.82 -5.20 -1.63
C PHE A 58 -2.89 -4.20 -1.20
N ARG A 59 -4.15 -4.61 -1.14
CA ARG A 59 -5.28 -3.74 -0.76
C ARG A 59 -6.08 -4.36 0.36
N SER A 60 -6.52 -3.54 1.29
CA SER A 60 -7.39 -3.96 2.40
C SER A 60 -8.83 -4.23 1.97
N LYS A 61 -9.27 -3.63 0.85
CA LYS A 61 -10.65 -3.74 0.35
C LYS A 61 -10.71 -3.67 -1.18
N LEU A 62 -11.62 -4.43 -1.78
CA LEU A 62 -11.96 -4.34 -3.20
C LEU A 62 -12.59 -2.99 -3.54
N PRO A 63 -12.27 -2.39 -4.69
CA PRO A 63 -12.95 -1.17 -5.15
C PRO A 63 -14.48 -1.33 -5.26
N SER A 64 -14.96 -2.52 -5.62
CA SER A 64 -16.40 -2.84 -5.69
C SER A 64 -17.10 -2.88 -4.35
N ASP A 65 -16.34 -3.01 -3.26
CA ASP A 65 -16.87 -3.09 -1.90
C ASP A 65 -16.76 -1.77 -1.12
N MET A 66 -16.28 -0.72 -1.77
CA MET A 66 -16.29 0.63 -1.20
C MET A 66 -17.72 1.05 -0.84
N GLY A 67 -17.89 1.57 0.36
CA GLY A 67 -19.20 1.92 0.93
C GLY A 67 -19.90 0.77 1.66
N ARG A 68 -19.28 -0.43 1.73
CA ARG A 68 -19.83 -1.59 2.45
C ARG A 68 -18.98 -1.91 3.67
N GLU A 69 -19.62 -2.41 4.72
CA GLU A 69 -18.96 -2.90 5.96
C GLU A 69 -18.47 -4.34 5.76
N VAL A 70 -17.52 -4.52 4.85
CA VAL A 70 -16.92 -5.83 4.55
C VAL A 70 -15.41 -5.72 4.45
N SER A 71 -14.71 -6.78 4.82
CA SER A 71 -13.30 -6.98 4.53
C SER A 71 -13.17 -7.77 3.24
N SER A 72 -12.42 -7.27 2.28
CA SER A 72 -12.18 -7.96 1.00
C SER A 72 -10.73 -7.74 0.56
N PRO A 73 -9.77 -8.28 1.33
CA PRO A 73 -8.35 -8.15 1.03
C PRO A 73 -8.04 -8.77 -0.33
N ASN A 74 -7.18 -8.09 -1.07
CA ASN A 74 -6.81 -8.52 -2.41
C ASN A 74 -5.43 -8.02 -2.79
N LEU A 75 -4.80 -8.67 -3.76
CA LEU A 75 -3.59 -8.15 -4.36
C LEU A 75 -3.66 -8.25 -5.89
N ASN A 76 -3.00 -7.33 -6.55
CA ASN A 76 -2.72 -7.43 -7.97
C ASN A 76 -1.22 -7.54 -8.23
N ILE A 77 -0.88 -8.26 -9.26
CA ILE A 77 0.45 -8.33 -9.85
C ILE A 77 0.34 -8.03 -11.34
N ASN A 78 1.20 -7.15 -11.83
CA ASN A 78 1.35 -6.87 -13.25
C ASN A 78 2.84 -6.93 -13.58
N VAL A 79 3.21 -7.74 -14.56
CA VAL A 79 4.58 -7.87 -15.04
C VAL A 79 4.58 -7.70 -16.56
N ILE A 80 5.32 -6.71 -17.04
CA ILE A 80 5.51 -6.44 -18.47
C ILE A 80 6.97 -6.73 -18.79
N VAL A 81 7.23 -7.73 -19.63
CA VAL A 81 8.57 -8.09 -20.07
C VAL A 81 8.99 -7.30 -21.32
N PRO A 82 10.31 -7.23 -21.64
CA PRO A 82 10.83 -6.36 -22.72
C PRO A 82 10.26 -6.66 -24.11
N ASP A 83 9.80 -7.87 -24.37
CA ASP A 83 9.16 -8.24 -25.63
C ASP A 83 7.68 -7.82 -25.74
N GLY A 84 7.17 -7.13 -24.72
CA GLY A 84 5.81 -6.59 -24.66
C GLY A 84 4.75 -7.55 -24.15
N ARG A 85 5.13 -8.80 -23.78
CA ARG A 85 4.18 -9.69 -23.10
C ARG A 85 3.84 -9.15 -21.71
N GLU A 86 2.57 -9.19 -21.38
CA GLU A 86 2.03 -8.74 -20.12
C GLU A 86 1.39 -9.91 -19.37
N PHE A 87 1.67 -9.97 -18.06
CA PHE A 87 1.07 -10.92 -17.13
C PHE A 87 0.37 -10.11 -16.05
N VAL A 88 -0.94 -10.23 -15.99
CA VAL A 88 -1.78 -9.53 -15.01
C VAL A 88 -2.59 -10.57 -14.26
N ASP A 89 -2.50 -10.52 -12.95
CA ASP A 89 -3.32 -11.33 -12.08
C ASP A 89 -3.93 -10.48 -10.97
N PHE A 90 -5.14 -10.86 -10.57
CA PHE A 90 -5.86 -10.24 -9.48
C PHE A 90 -6.33 -11.34 -8.53
N ILE A 91 -5.86 -11.30 -7.29
CA ILE A 91 -6.03 -12.37 -6.31
C ILE A 91 -6.89 -11.84 -5.17
N GLU A 92 -8.10 -12.36 -5.05
CA GLU A 92 -8.92 -12.16 -3.86
C GLU A 92 -8.47 -13.13 -2.76
N VAL A 93 -8.46 -12.64 -1.53
CA VAL A 93 -7.97 -13.40 -0.37
C VAL A 93 -9.10 -13.53 0.64
N ASP A 94 -9.25 -14.72 1.22
CA ASP A 94 -10.16 -14.88 2.35
C ASP A 94 -9.69 -13.97 3.50
N PRO A 95 -10.56 -13.14 4.09
CA PRO A 95 -10.20 -12.31 5.23
C PRO A 95 -9.55 -13.08 6.38
N ALA A 96 -9.87 -14.37 6.54
CA ALA A 96 -9.26 -15.23 7.54
C ALA A 96 -7.77 -15.54 7.26
N ASP A 97 -7.35 -15.43 5.99
CA ASP A 97 -5.95 -15.61 5.54
C ASP A 97 -5.19 -14.29 5.39
N ALA A 98 -5.81 -13.17 5.77
CA ALA A 98 -5.23 -11.84 5.66
C ALA A 98 -4.75 -11.32 7.02
N GLU A 99 -3.52 -10.83 7.05
CA GLU A 99 -2.90 -10.18 8.19
C GLU A 99 -2.30 -8.85 7.75
N MET A 100 -2.62 -7.79 8.48
CA MET A 100 -2.11 -6.44 8.25
C MET A 100 -1.75 -5.84 9.61
N ALA A 101 -0.47 -5.54 9.83
CA ALA A 101 -0.01 -4.92 11.06
C ALA A 101 -0.30 -3.40 11.07
N ASP A 102 -0.52 -2.84 12.24
CA ASP A 102 -0.79 -1.41 12.46
C ASP A 102 0.45 -0.61 12.86
N ASP A 103 1.53 -1.30 13.25
CA ASP A 103 2.77 -0.70 13.76
C ASP A 103 3.89 -0.59 12.72
N ARG A 104 3.72 -1.18 11.55
CA ARG A 104 4.72 -1.21 10.45
C ARG A 104 4.12 -1.77 9.16
N CYS A 105 4.85 -1.61 8.06
CA CYS A 105 4.55 -2.34 6.83
C CYS A 105 4.79 -3.84 7.05
N HIS A 106 3.71 -4.55 7.33
CA HIS A 106 3.66 -6.00 7.36
C HIS A 106 2.27 -6.45 6.92
N VAL A 107 2.18 -6.92 5.69
CA VAL A 107 0.94 -7.45 5.12
C VAL A 107 1.21 -8.86 4.63
N ARG A 108 0.38 -9.80 5.06
CA ARG A 108 0.43 -11.20 4.62
C ARG A 108 -0.95 -11.65 4.15
N TYR A 109 -1.02 -12.06 2.90
CA TYR A 109 -2.22 -12.57 2.24
C TYR A 109 -1.96 -14.02 1.81
N GLY A 110 -2.32 -14.97 2.69
CA GLY A 110 -1.97 -16.38 2.53
C GLY A 110 -0.45 -16.56 2.40
N ARG A 111 0.01 -16.91 1.19
CA ARG A 111 1.44 -17.12 0.88
C ARG A 111 2.15 -15.90 0.27
N HIS A 112 1.45 -14.80 0.10
CA HIS A 112 1.98 -13.55 -0.43
C HIS A 112 2.25 -12.60 0.73
N CYS A 113 3.36 -11.86 0.70
CA CYS A 113 3.64 -10.93 1.78
C CYS A 113 4.44 -9.71 1.31
N VAL A 114 4.31 -8.64 2.08
CA VAL A 114 5.22 -7.50 2.08
C VAL A 114 5.59 -7.16 3.50
N THR A 115 6.87 -6.84 3.69
CA THR A 115 7.40 -6.33 4.95
C THR A 115 8.32 -5.15 4.67
N GLY A 116 8.33 -4.15 5.57
CA GLY A 116 9.20 -3.00 5.41
C GLY A 116 9.37 -2.18 6.70
N ASN A 117 10.34 -1.26 6.66
CA ASN A 117 10.73 -0.42 7.79
C ASN A 117 11.05 1.03 7.38
N LEU A 118 10.53 1.50 6.26
CA LEU A 118 10.81 2.78 5.60
C LEU A 118 12.20 2.87 4.92
N ARG A 119 13.06 1.91 5.13
CA ARG A 119 14.41 1.83 4.54
C ARG A 119 14.57 0.64 3.61
N GLU A 120 14.04 -0.47 4.04
CA GLU A 120 14.11 -1.72 3.32
C GLU A 120 12.71 -2.30 3.21
N TYR A 121 12.39 -2.86 2.03
CA TYR A 121 11.15 -3.58 1.81
C TYR A 121 11.45 -4.90 1.12
N HIS A 122 10.70 -5.92 1.51
CA HIS A 122 10.67 -7.20 0.83
C HIS A 122 9.24 -7.51 0.38
N VAL A 123 9.04 -7.64 -0.92
CA VAL A 123 7.75 -7.94 -1.55
C VAL A 123 7.84 -9.32 -2.18
N ALA A 124 7.10 -10.27 -1.66
CA ALA A 124 7.08 -11.65 -2.15
C ALA A 124 5.67 -12.04 -2.57
N VAL A 125 5.46 -12.25 -3.87
CA VAL A 125 4.22 -12.81 -4.42
C VAL A 125 4.55 -14.20 -4.94
N ALA A 126 4.06 -15.22 -4.24
CA ALA A 126 4.21 -16.61 -4.69
C ALA A 126 3.56 -16.81 -6.07
N PRO A 127 4.09 -17.67 -6.92
CA PRO A 127 3.58 -17.83 -8.28
C PRO A 127 2.07 -18.14 -8.35
N VAL A 128 1.36 -17.34 -9.15
CA VAL A 128 -0.03 -17.55 -9.57
C VAL A 128 -0.01 -17.59 -11.09
N ASN A 129 -0.63 -18.59 -11.69
CA ASN A 129 -0.60 -18.83 -13.13
C ASN A 129 0.83 -18.83 -13.75
N GLY A 130 1.83 -19.25 -12.94
CA GLY A 130 3.23 -19.33 -13.35
C GLY A 130 4.04 -18.05 -13.19
N VAL A 131 3.43 -16.95 -12.72
CA VAL A 131 4.10 -15.67 -12.50
C VAL A 131 4.08 -15.31 -11.01
N GLY A 132 5.23 -14.91 -10.49
CA GLY A 132 5.41 -14.42 -9.14
C GLY A 132 6.59 -13.46 -9.09
N VAL A 133 6.78 -12.81 -7.95
CA VAL A 133 7.91 -11.89 -7.75
C VAL A 133 8.52 -12.06 -6.37
N ASP A 134 9.81 -11.78 -6.29
CA ASP A 134 10.57 -11.61 -5.06
C ASP A 134 11.44 -10.37 -5.23
N LEU A 135 11.02 -9.25 -4.62
CA LEU A 135 11.65 -7.95 -4.79
C LEU A 135 12.19 -7.45 -3.45
N ARG A 136 13.39 -6.91 -3.48
CA ARG A 136 13.99 -6.23 -2.35
C ARG A 136 14.28 -4.79 -2.73
N TYR A 137 13.79 -3.87 -1.91
CA TYR A 137 14.04 -2.44 -2.07
C TYR A 137 14.94 -1.97 -0.94
N GLU A 138 15.88 -1.11 -1.29
CA GLU A 138 16.70 -0.37 -0.36
C GLU A 138 16.58 1.13 -0.65
N ALA A 139 16.23 1.93 0.36
CA ALA A 139 16.05 3.36 0.20
C ALA A 139 17.38 4.06 -0.02
N LEU A 140 17.53 4.78 -1.13
CA LEU A 140 18.69 5.61 -1.45
C LEU A 140 18.61 7.01 -0.82
N VAL A 141 17.41 7.41 -0.39
CA VAL A 141 17.13 8.71 0.24
C VAL A 141 16.22 8.51 1.45
N GLU A 142 16.16 9.51 2.32
CA GLU A 142 15.21 9.50 3.43
C GLU A 142 13.77 9.47 2.91
N PRO A 143 12.88 8.77 3.60
CA PRO A 143 11.46 8.76 3.24
C PRO A 143 10.89 10.17 3.37
N PHE A 144 9.99 10.53 2.46
CA PHE A 144 9.43 11.86 2.35
C PHE A 144 7.89 11.83 2.37
N ARG A 145 7.28 12.66 3.18
CA ARG A 145 5.85 12.89 3.24
C ARG A 145 5.53 14.31 2.72
N PRO A 146 4.92 14.44 1.54
CA PRO A 146 4.60 15.76 0.96
C PRO A 146 3.48 16.46 1.75
N GLY A 147 3.54 17.82 1.80
CA GLY A 147 2.47 18.65 2.33
C GLY A 147 2.13 18.40 3.81
N GLY A 148 3.15 18.22 4.65
CA GLY A 148 2.93 18.02 6.09
C GLY A 148 2.37 16.63 6.42
N THR A 149 1.06 16.44 6.32
CA THR A 149 0.41 15.17 6.66
C THR A 149 0.22 14.23 5.45
N ALA A 150 0.36 14.74 4.23
CA ALA A 150 -0.05 14.09 2.98
C ALA A 150 -1.56 13.78 2.86
N HIS A 151 -2.39 14.38 3.74
CA HIS A 151 -3.83 14.18 3.75
C HIS A 151 -4.58 15.38 3.19
N VAL A 152 -5.79 15.13 2.69
CA VAL A 152 -6.74 16.15 2.24
C VAL A 152 -8.00 16.06 3.08
N ALA A 153 -8.35 17.14 3.75
CA ALA A 153 -9.67 17.25 4.39
C ALA A 153 -10.68 17.73 3.36
N LEU A 154 -11.77 16.99 3.24
CA LEU A 154 -12.95 17.44 2.50
C LEU A 154 -13.86 18.16 3.50
N GLY A 155 -14.07 19.47 3.30
CA GLY A 155 -14.94 20.25 4.13
C GLY A 155 -16.41 19.86 3.96
N ALA A 156 -17.17 19.93 5.06
CA ALA A 156 -18.63 19.83 5.06
C ALA A 156 -19.29 21.05 4.40
#